data_e867dea476f648cb92e0f699f730a33b
#
_entry.id   e867dea476f648cb92e0f699f730a33b
#
_cell.length_a   1.000
_cell.length_b   1.000
_cell.length_c   1.000
_cell.angle_alpha   90.00
_cell.angle_beta   90.00
_cell.angle_gamma   90.00
#
_symmetry.space_group_name_H-M   'P 1'
#
loop_
_entity.id
_entity.type
_entity.pdbx_description
1 polymer ?
#
loop_
_entity_poly.entity_id
_entity_poly.type
_entity_poly.pdbx_seq_one_letter_code
_entity_poly.pdbx_strand_id
1 'polypeptide(L)'
;MKLKIIRKMKKFKSISIIIIVSLSVLLNFQLNAQKAAFGLRFMPTISNFNLKTSSGGTIKGEMNLGIGAGILVGFNFNEHVGINAELMYSTYSQRYKEQNLERKITLRYVNIPLMLSLNTGITKPVNLNITAGPQIGISAGSTFTTKGGDATTTFNTVTIRKGDLGFAYGAGLDVALNTMKTTRFALGFRGVLGLIDVSADNRNQVNNSYYVIDRVQLKTYSIYFGFTFLF
;
A
#
# COMPACT_ATOMS: atom_id res chain seq x y z
N MET A 1 -0.41 42.22 -7.34
CA MET A 1 0.52 41.06 -7.36
C MET A 1 1.27 40.85 -6.04
N LYS A 2 1.84 41.85 -5.39
CA LYS A 2 2.58 41.78 -4.11
C LYS A 2 1.78 41.19 -2.92
N LEU A 3 0.49 41.52 -2.75
CA LEU A 3 -0.32 41.00 -1.63
C LEU A 3 -0.55 39.47 -1.66
N LYS A 4 -0.69 38.87 -2.85
CA LYS A 4 -0.83 37.38 -2.99
C LYS A 4 0.43 36.65 -2.57
N ILE A 5 1.60 37.19 -2.85
CA ILE A 5 2.91 36.61 -2.50
C ILE A 5 3.11 36.63 -0.99
N ILE A 6 2.81 37.77 -0.33
CA ILE A 6 2.94 37.92 1.13
C ILE A 6 2.01 36.94 1.87
N ARG A 7 0.77 36.72 1.37
CA ARG A 7 -0.18 35.79 1.96
C ARG A 7 0.25 34.35 1.80
N LYS A 8 0.91 34.00 0.68
CA LYS A 8 1.47 32.66 0.43
C LYS A 8 2.69 32.36 1.33
N MET A 9 3.55 33.37 1.53
CA MET A 9 4.70 33.26 2.44
C MET A 9 4.29 33.13 3.92
N LYS A 10 3.24 33.85 4.37
CA LYS A 10 2.70 33.72 5.73
C LYS A 10 2.12 32.33 5.97
N LYS A 11 1.38 31.76 5.00
CA LYS A 11 0.88 30.37 5.09
C LYS A 11 2.01 29.35 5.15
N PHE A 12 3.06 29.55 4.35
CA PHE A 12 4.22 28.62 4.33
C PHE A 12 4.98 28.66 5.68
N LYS A 13 5.21 29.84 6.24
CA LYS A 13 5.83 29.99 7.58
C LYS A 13 4.96 29.37 8.68
N SER A 14 3.64 29.54 8.62
CA SER A 14 2.72 28.93 9.61
C SER A 14 2.74 27.40 9.54
N ILE A 15 2.77 26.80 8.35
CA ILE A 15 2.87 25.35 8.17
C ILE A 15 4.22 24.84 8.68
N SER A 16 5.32 25.51 8.37
CA SER A 16 6.66 25.15 8.87
C SER A 16 6.74 25.21 10.40
N ILE A 17 6.13 26.21 11.04
CA ILE A 17 6.09 26.31 12.51
C ILE A 17 5.25 25.18 13.09
N ILE A 18 4.12 24.82 12.49
CA ILE A 18 3.29 23.68 12.95
C ILE A 18 4.07 22.36 12.83
N ILE A 19 4.81 22.17 11.75
CA ILE A 19 5.65 20.96 11.55
C ILE A 19 6.78 20.93 12.60
N ILE A 20 7.44 22.05 12.87
CA ILE A 20 8.51 22.12 13.86
C ILE A 20 7.96 21.89 15.28
N VAL A 21 6.82 22.48 15.63
CA VAL A 21 6.16 22.28 16.91
C VAL A 21 5.67 20.85 17.08
N SER A 22 5.08 20.24 16.05
CA SER A 22 4.70 18.82 16.10
C SER A 22 5.91 17.90 16.22
N LEU A 23 7.01 18.22 15.56
CA LEU A 23 8.27 17.47 15.67
C LEU A 23 8.89 17.63 17.07
N SER A 24 8.86 18.83 17.67
CA SER A 24 9.37 19.07 19.02
C SER A 24 8.52 18.42 20.11
N VAL A 25 7.20 18.31 19.93
CA VAL A 25 6.32 17.56 20.83
C VAL A 25 6.63 16.05 20.73
N LEU A 26 6.93 15.53 19.55
CA LEU A 26 7.36 14.13 19.39
C LEU A 26 8.72 13.84 20.05
N LEU A 27 9.60 14.83 20.16
CA LEU A 27 10.92 14.67 20.80
C LEU A 27 10.87 14.72 22.32
N ASN A 28 9.78 15.20 22.94
CA ASN A 28 9.63 15.26 24.41
C ASN A 28 9.03 14.01 25.05
N PHE A 29 8.65 12.98 24.27
CA PHE A 29 8.36 11.69 24.85
C PHE A 29 9.66 11.12 25.43
N GLN A 30 9.75 11.01 26.76
CA GLN A 30 10.77 10.18 27.41
C GLN A 30 10.53 8.74 26.91
N LEU A 31 11.25 8.39 25.86
CA LEU A 31 11.21 7.08 25.23
C LEU A 31 11.80 6.08 26.22
N ASN A 32 10.94 5.42 26.99
CA ASN A 32 11.34 4.14 27.55
C ASN A 32 11.82 3.32 26.35
N ALA A 33 13.05 2.84 26.43
CA ALA A 33 13.75 2.18 25.32
C ALA A 33 12.84 1.21 24.55
N GLN A 34 12.81 1.34 23.21
CA GLN A 34 12.09 0.50 22.26
C GLN A 34 10.59 0.80 22.05
N LYS A 35 10.07 1.95 22.48
CA LYS A 35 8.67 2.30 22.19
C LYS A 35 8.43 2.75 20.76
N ALA A 36 9.35 3.48 20.16
CA ALA A 36 9.25 3.92 18.76
C ALA A 36 9.94 2.92 17.82
N ALA A 37 9.37 2.72 16.67
CA ALA A 37 9.91 1.88 15.62
C ALA A 37 9.94 2.63 14.28
N PHE A 38 11.01 2.49 13.53
CA PHE A 38 11.13 2.88 12.15
C PHE A 38 11.58 1.68 11.33
N GLY A 39 11.03 1.49 10.14
CA GLY A 39 11.39 0.34 9.32
C GLY A 39 11.37 0.63 7.83
N LEU A 40 12.09 -0.21 7.11
CA LEU A 40 12.04 -0.32 5.65
C LEU A 40 11.38 -1.64 5.29
N ARG A 41 10.46 -1.62 4.32
CA ARG A 41 9.72 -2.80 3.87
C ARG A 41 9.84 -2.97 2.38
N PHE A 42 10.01 -4.22 1.96
CA PHE A 42 9.90 -4.66 0.58
C PHE A 42 8.90 -5.81 0.51
N MET A 43 7.98 -5.77 -0.46
CA MET A 43 6.83 -6.67 -0.55
C MET A 43 6.60 -7.15 -1.98
N PRO A 44 7.15 -8.30 -2.40
CA PRO A 44 6.60 -9.05 -3.53
C PRO A 44 5.13 -9.38 -3.26
N THR A 45 4.26 -9.02 -4.20
CA THR A 45 2.81 -9.07 -4.03
C THR A 45 2.16 -9.78 -5.20
N ILE A 46 1.28 -10.73 -4.92
CA ILE A 46 0.38 -11.33 -5.89
C ILE A 46 -0.98 -10.66 -5.72
N SER A 47 -1.53 -10.16 -6.82
CA SER A 47 -2.86 -9.51 -6.82
C SER A 47 -3.85 -10.34 -7.62
N ASN A 48 -5.08 -10.36 -7.13
CA ASN A 48 -6.21 -10.96 -7.83
C ASN A 48 -7.34 -9.94 -7.92
N PHE A 49 -7.72 -9.61 -9.15
CA PHE A 49 -8.92 -8.82 -9.43
C PHE A 49 -9.59 -9.37 -10.67
N ASN A 50 -10.91 -9.60 -10.57
CA ASN A 50 -11.71 -10.13 -11.67
C ASN A 50 -12.34 -8.98 -12.45
N LEU A 51 -12.28 -9.05 -13.76
CA LEU A 51 -13.00 -8.14 -14.63
C LEU A 51 -14.35 -8.74 -14.99
N LYS A 52 -15.39 -7.93 -14.92
CA LYS A 52 -16.70 -8.28 -15.48
C LYS A 52 -16.83 -7.67 -16.86
N THR A 53 -17.34 -8.45 -17.81
CA THR A 53 -17.70 -7.96 -19.14
C THR A 53 -19.04 -7.23 -19.09
N SER A 54 -19.30 -6.35 -20.05
CA SER A 54 -20.59 -5.67 -20.22
C SER A 54 -21.77 -6.64 -20.41
N SER A 55 -21.51 -7.88 -20.84
CA SER A 55 -22.48 -8.97 -20.97
C SER A 55 -22.67 -9.80 -19.68
N GLY A 56 -22.05 -9.40 -18.55
CA GLY A 56 -22.16 -10.09 -17.26
C GLY A 56 -21.20 -11.27 -17.07
N GLY A 57 -20.36 -11.59 -18.05
CA GLY A 57 -19.32 -12.61 -17.92
C GLY A 57 -18.21 -12.16 -16.99
N THR A 58 -17.52 -13.12 -16.33
CA THR A 58 -16.32 -12.85 -15.54
C THR A 58 -15.09 -13.34 -16.26
N ILE A 59 -14.17 -12.45 -16.56
CA ILE A 59 -12.84 -12.82 -17.08
C ILE A 59 -11.91 -13.00 -15.89
N LYS A 60 -11.48 -14.24 -15.67
CA LYS A 60 -10.45 -14.55 -14.68
C LYS A 60 -9.09 -14.16 -15.26
N GLY A 61 -8.40 -13.25 -14.59
CA GLY A 61 -7.04 -12.89 -14.96
C GLY A 61 -6.01 -13.86 -14.37
N GLU A 62 -4.91 -14.05 -15.10
CA GLU A 62 -3.74 -14.74 -14.57
C GLU A 62 -3.05 -13.84 -13.53
N MET A 63 -2.78 -14.43 -12.35
CA MET A 63 -2.05 -13.73 -11.29
C MET A 63 -0.67 -13.34 -11.79
N ASN A 64 -0.25 -12.12 -11.55
CA ASN A 64 1.08 -11.65 -11.89
C ASN A 64 1.74 -11.02 -10.67
N LEU A 65 3.06 -11.13 -10.60
CA LEU A 65 3.85 -10.57 -9.53
C LEU A 65 3.90 -9.05 -9.64
N GLY A 66 3.52 -8.38 -8.56
CA GLY A 66 3.75 -6.97 -8.31
C GLY A 66 4.83 -6.77 -7.26
N ILE A 67 5.24 -5.55 -7.06
CA ILE A 67 6.27 -5.18 -6.09
C ILE A 67 5.78 -3.98 -5.29
N GLY A 68 5.99 -4.04 -3.97
CA GLY A 68 5.80 -2.92 -3.05
C GLY A 68 7.09 -2.61 -2.31
N ALA A 69 7.32 -1.32 -2.05
CA ALA A 69 8.39 -0.85 -1.19
C ALA A 69 7.91 0.36 -0.40
N GLY A 70 8.43 0.52 0.83
CA GLY A 70 8.01 1.62 1.67
C GLY A 70 8.68 1.67 3.03
N ILE A 71 8.14 2.55 3.84
CA ILE A 71 8.60 2.79 5.20
C ILE A 71 7.51 2.42 6.21
N LEU A 72 7.95 2.06 7.41
CA LEU A 72 7.12 1.77 8.57
C LEU A 72 7.49 2.74 9.69
N VAL A 73 6.47 3.25 10.38
CA VAL A 73 6.59 3.94 11.66
C VAL A 73 5.69 3.24 12.65
N GLY A 74 6.21 2.90 13.80
CA GLY A 74 5.47 2.18 14.83
C GLY A 74 5.63 2.80 16.20
N PHE A 75 4.67 2.49 17.06
CA PHE A 75 4.72 2.80 18.49
C PHE A 75 4.25 1.59 19.29
N ASN A 76 5.11 1.13 20.19
CA ASN A 76 4.82 0.01 21.06
C ASN A 76 4.34 0.54 22.42
N PHE A 77 3.12 0.18 22.81
CA PHE A 77 2.55 0.50 24.13
C PHE A 77 3.25 -0.30 25.23
N ASN A 78 3.58 -1.54 24.92
CA ASN A 78 4.35 -2.46 25.76
C ASN A 78 5.06 -3.51 24.86
N GLU A 79 5.67 -4.52 25.45
CA GLU A 79 6.39 -5.58 24.73
C GLU A 79 5.49 -6.41 23.79
N HIS A 80 4.18 -6.43 24.03
CA HIS A 80 3.24 -7.32 23.35
C HIS A 80 2.28 -6.60 22.41
N VAL A 81 2.04 -5.30 22.64
CA VAL A 81 1.04 -4.54 21.89
C VAL A 81 1.64 -3.26 21.33
N GLY A 82 1.42 -3.01 20.06
CA GLY A 82 1.84 -1.80 19.38
C GLY A 82 0.90 -1.43 18.24
N ILE A 83 1.14 -0.29 17.65
CA ILE A 83 0.48 0.21 16.45
C ILE A 83 1.52 0.55 15.40
N ASN A 84 1.27 0.17 14.17
CA ASN A 84 2.15 0.42 13.03
C ASN A 84 1.40 1.16 11.94
N ALA A 85 1.99 2.22 11.42
CA ALA A 85 1.57 2.88 10.19
C ALA A 85 2.66 2.68 9.13
N GLU A 86 2.26 2.42 7.90
CA GLU A 86 3.21 2.29 6.79
C GLU A 86 2.84 3.24 5.66
N LEU A 87 3.83 3.62 4.88
CA LEU A 87 3.65 4.30 3.61
C LEU A 87 4.33 3.44 2.53
N MET A 88 3.50 2.79 1.71
CA MET A 88 3.95 1.78 0.75
C MET A 88 3.61 2.20 -0.67
N TYR A 89 4.58 2.29 -1.56
CA TYR A 89 4.34 2.36 -2.99
C TYR A 89 4.29 0.93 -3.55
N SER A 90 3.18 0.58 -4.21
CA SER A 90 2.93 -0.77 -4.69
C SER A 90 2.47 -0.77 -6.14
N THR A 91 2.94 -1.78 -6.89
CA THR A 91 2.47 -2.07 -8.24
C THR A 91 1.72 -3.40 -8.23
N TYR A 92 0.53 -3.41 -8.80
CA TYR A 92 -0.27 -4.62 -8.97
C TYR A 92 -0.45 -4.89 -10.46
N SER A 93 -0.16 -6.10 -10.90
CA SER A 93 -0.25 -6.45 -12.31
C SER A 93 -1.13 -7.68 -12.49
N GLN A 94 -1.92 -7.69 -13.55
CA GLN A 94 -2.70 -8.86 -13.95
C GLN A 94 -2.70 -8.99 -15.47
N ARG A 95 -2.67 -10.23 -15.95
CA ARG A 95 -2.70 -10.56 -17.38
C ARG A 95 -4.01 -11.25 -17.72
N TYR A 96 -4.50 -10.92 -18.89
CA TYR A 96 -5.69 -11.53 -19.49
C TYR A 96 -5.31 -12.02 -20.88
N LYS A 97 -5.55 -13.29 -21.14
CA LYS A 97 -5.36 -13.90 -22.46
C LYS A 97 -6.72 -14.16 -23.07
N GLU A 98 -6.94 -13.66 -24.28
CA GLU A 98 -8.14 -13.87 -25.04
C GLU A 98 -7.72 -14.15 -26.49
N GLN A 99 -7.90 -15.40 -26.94
CA GLN A 99 -7.45 -15.87 -28.26
C GLN A 99 -5.95 -15.52 -28.51
N ASN A 100 -5.66 -14.66 -29.47
CA ASN A 100 -4.29 -14.23 -29.84
C ASN A 100 -3.90 -12.88 -29.23
N LEU A 101 -4.70 -12.36 -28.27
CA LEU A 101 -4.44 -11.08 -27.60
C LEU A 101 -4.04 -11.31 -26.14
N GLU A 102 -2.90 -10.79 -25.76
CA GLU A 102 -2.45 -10.70 -24.36
C GLU A 102 -2.63 -9.26 -23.86
N ARG A 103 -3.40 -9.09 -22.80
CA ARG A 103 -3.65 -7.79 -22.17
C ARG A 103 -3.08 -7.78 -20.78
N LYS A 104 -2.25 -6.78 -20.47
CA LYS A 104 -1.67 -6.57 -19.13
C LYS A 104 -2.20 -5.26 -18.56
N ILE A 105 -2.79 -5.35 -17.36
CA ILE A 105 -3.18 -4.19 -16.56
C ILE A 105 -2.19 -4.05 -15.42
N THR A 106 -1.62 -2.88 -15.25
CA THR A 106 -0.75 -2.53 -14.12
C THR A 106 -1.34 -1.34 -13.38
N LEU A 107 -1.60 -1.53 -12.09
CA LEU A 107 -2.12 -0.53 -11.19
C LEU A 107 -0.99 -0.10 -10.24
N ARG A 108 -0.87 1.21 -9.99
CA ARG A 108 0.09 1.78 -9.04
C ARG A 108 -0.68 2.44 -7.92
N TYR A 109 -0.28 2.13 -6.69
CA TYR A 109 -0.95 2.62 -5.48
C TYR A 109 0.08 3.11 -4.47
N VAL A 110 -0.30 4.17 -3.75
CA VAL A 110 0.27 4.51 -2.46
C VAL A 110 -0.68 3.98 -1.41
N ASN A 111 -0.24 3.01 -0.61
CA ASN A 111 -1.03 2.36 0.43
C ASN A 111 -0.56 2.84 1.81
N ILE A 112 -1.52 3.14 2.67
CA ILE A 112 -1.29 3.60 4.04
C ILE A 112 -2.09 2.67 4.97
N PRO A 113 -1.55 1.49 5.34
CA PRO A 113 -2.13 0.66 6.38
C PRO A 113 -1.85 1.24 7.76
N LEU A 114 -2.86 1.21 8.63
CA LEU A 114 -2.76 1.48 10.06
C LEU A 114 -3.13 0.21 10.81
N MET A 115 -2.16 -0.45 11.43
CA MET A 115 -2.34 -1.80 11.95
C MET A 115 -2.03 -1.89 13.44
N LEU A 116 -2.91 -2.55 14.19
CA LEU A 116 -2.59 -3.07 15.51
C LEU A 116 -1.59 -4.22 15.35
N SER A 117 -0.56 -4.27 16.19
CA SER A 117 0.45 -5.32 16.23
C SER A 117 0.41 -6.02 17.58
N LEU A 118 0.23 -7.33 17.55
CA LEU A 118 0.37 -8.22 18.70
C LEU A 118 1.66 -9.02 18.56
N ASN A 119 2.49 -8.97 19.60
CA ASN A 119 3.86 -9.48 19.60
C ASN A 119 4.07 -10.52 20.71
N THR A 120 4.93 -11.47 20.51
CA THR A 120 5.37 -12.41 21.56
C THR A 120 6.40 -11.76 22.52
N GLY A 121 7.00 -10.66 22.12
CA GLY A 121 7.91 -9.83 22.89
C GLY A 121 8.96 -9.17 22.01
N ILE A 122 8.85 -7.85 21.82
CA ILE A 122 9.78 -7.07 20.99
C ILE A 122 11.20 -7.01 21.57
N THR A 123 11.34 -7.26 22.88
CA THR A 123 12.63 -7.34 23.61
C THR A 123 13.32 -8.70 23.46
N LYS A 124 12.63 -9.73 22.91
CA LYS A 124 13.20 -11.05 22.69
C LYS A 124 14.07 -11.08 21.44
N PRO A 125 15.07 -11.98 21.36
CA PRO A 125 15.87 -12.16 20.13
C PRO A 125 15.03 -12.49 18.90
N VAL A 126 13.98 -13.28 19.09
CA VAL A 126 12.99 -13.64 18.06
C VAL A 126 11.61 -13.20 18.57
N ASN A 127 10.89 -12.46 17.74
CA ASN A 127 9.55 -11.97 18.01
C ASN A 127 8.62 -12.44 16.88
N LEU A 128 7.56 -13.14 17.24
CA LEU A 128 6.45 -13.44 16.35
C LEU A 128 5.42 -12.32 16.50
N ASN A 129 4.85 -11.88 15.40
CA ASN A 129 3.83 -10.83 15.43
C ASN A 129 2.65 -11.18 14.52
N ILE A 130 1.48 -10.70 14.92
CA ILE A 130 0.26 -10.68 14.14
C ILE A 130 -0.19 -9.24 14.01
N THR A 131 -0.54 -8.81 12.82
CA THR A 131 -0.96 -7.44 12.54
C THR A 131 -2.30 -7.42 11.83
N ALA A 132 -3.16 -6.46 12.18
CA ALA A 132 -4.42 -6.26 11.49
C ALA A 132 -4.89 -4.80 11.61
N GLY A 133 -5.56 -4.30 10.57
CA GLY A 133 -6.14 -2.96 10.60
C GLY A 133 -6.58 -2.43 9.24
N PRO A 134 -7.18 -1.24 9.21
CA PRO A 134 -7.61 -0.60 7.98
C PRO A 134 -6.41 -0.17 7.12
N GLN A 135 -6.64 -0.15 5.81
CA GLN A 135 -5.69 0.34 4.82
C GLN A 135 -6.39 1.31 3.88
N ILE A 136 -5.81 2.47 3.69
CA ILE A 136 -6.22 3.43 2.66
C ILE A 136 -5.27 3.26 1.48
N GLY A 137 -5.83 3.11 0.28
CA GLY A 137 -5.09 3.08 -0.98
C GLY A 137 -5.38 4.33 -1.80
N ILE A 138 -4.35 4.96 -2.34
CA ILE A 138 -4.46 6.11 -3.24
C ILE A 138 -3.88 5.68 -4.58
N SER A 139 -4.70 5.75 -5.64
CA SER A 139 -4.23 5.42 -6.99
C SER A 139 -3.20 6.44 -7.48
N ALA A 140 -2.01 5.95 -7.81
CA ALA A 140 -0.91 6.72 -8.40
C ALA A 140 -0.85 6.54 -9.94
N GLY A 141 -1.85 5.87 -10.52
CA GLY A 141 -2.01 5.69 -11.95
C GLY A 141 -2.17 4.23 -12.37
N SER A 142 -2.58 4.06 -13.62
CA SER A 142 -2.76 2.74 -14.23
C SER A 142 -2.18 2.73 -15.64
N THR A 143 -1.74 1.56 -16.08
CA THR A 143 -1.26 1.35 -17.45
C THR A 143 -1.92 0.10 -18.01
N PHE A 144 -2.42 0.20 -19.23
CA PHE A 144 -3.00 -0.91 -19.97
C PHE A 144 -2.14 -1.17 -21.20
N THR A 145 -1.66 -2.40 -21.37
CA THR A 145 -0.83 -2.80 -22.51
C THR A 145 -1.50 -3.98 -23.20
N THR A 146 -1.71 -3.88 -24.50
CA THR A 146 -2.19 -4.97 -25.37
C THR A 146 -1.04 -5.45 -26.24
N LYS A 147 -0.81 -6.76 -26.29
CA LYS A 147 0.13 -7.42 -27.19
C LYS A 147 -0.62 -8.45 -28.01
N GLY A 148 -0.26 -8.57 -29.29
CA GLY A 148 -0.91 -9.48 -30.25
C GLY A 148 -1.70 -8.71 -31.30
N GLY A 149 -1.90 -9.32 -32.48
CA GLY A 149 -2.32 -8.59 -33.68
C GLY A 149 -1.17 -7.78 -34.27
N ASP A 150 -1.44 -6.98 -35.29
CA ASP A 150 -0.40 -6.24 -36.02
C ASP A 150 0.19 -5.03 -35.31
N ALA A 151 -0.25 -4.71 -34.09
CA ALA A 151 0.28 -3.58 -33.34
C ALA A 151 0.25 -3.78 -31.81
N THR A 152 1.33 -3.39 -31.14
CA THR A 152 1.35 -3.23 -29.69
C THR A 152 0.87 -1.83 -29.34
N THR A 153 -0.29 -1.71 -28.70
CA THR A 153 -0.86 -0.41 -28.31
C THR A 153 -0.85 -0.28 -26.79
N THR A 154 -0.27 0.80 -26.29
CA THR A 154 -0.29 1.14 -24.87
C THR A 154 -1.24 2.30 -24.64
N PHE A 155 -2.29 2.08 -23.86
CA PHE A 155 -3.24 3.12 -23.49
C PHE A 155 -3.05 3.48 -22.00
N ASN A 156 -2.96 4.78 -21.71
CA ASN A 156 -2.80 5.27 -20.34
C ASN A 156 -4.13 5.53 -19.61
N THR A 157 -5.24 4.98 -20.09
CA THR A 157 -6.55 5.45 -19.63
C THR A 157 -7.47 4.31 -19.19
N VAL A 158 -7.20 3.76 -18.01
CA VAL A 158 -8.28 3.14 -17.22
C VAL A 158 -8.58 4.10 -16.09
N THR A 159 -9.75 4.73 -16.12
CA THR A 159 -10.17 5.63 -15.04
C THR A 159 -10.57 4.79 -13.84
N ILE A 160 -9.73 4.78 -12.81
CA ILE A 160 -9.94 4.10 -11.54
C ILE A 160 -10.25 5.17 -10.49
N ARG A 161 -11.09 4.84 -9.51
CA ARG A 161 -11.30 5.72 -8.36
C ARG A 161 -9.96 6.06 -7.72
N LYS A 162 -9.80 7.33 -7.35
CA LYS A 162 -8.55 7.82 -6.74
C LYS A 162 -8.26 7.23 -5.36
N GLY A 163 -9.29 6.71 -4.67
CA GLY A 163 -9.18 6.14 -3.33
C GLY A 163 -9.73 4.73 -3.25
N ASP A 164 -9.06 3.89 -2.47
CA ASP A 164 -9.46 2.53 -2.10
C ASP A 164 -9.41 2.40 -0.58
N LEU A 165 -10.31 1.60 -0.02
CA LEU A 165 -10.31 1.23 1.38
C LEU A 165 -10.25 -0.29 1.48
N GLY A 166 -9.31 -0.78 2.27
CA GLY A 166 -9.10 -2.20 2.50
C GLY A 166 -8.92 -2.52 3.97
N PHE A 167 -8.85 -3.81 4.26
CA PHE A 167 -8.45 -4.35 5.55
C PHE A 167 -7.20 -5.19 5.37
N ALA A 168 -6.10 -4.74 5.98
CA ALA A 168 -4.82 -5.42 5.97
C ALA A 168 -4.71 -6.35 7.18
N TYR A 169 -4.16 -7.55 6.98
CA TYR A 169 -3.87 -8.51 8.03
C TYR A 169 -2.59 -9.27 7.69
N GLY A 170 -1.89 -9.75 8.69
CA GLY A 170 -0.66 -10.48 8.45
C GLY A 170 -0.07 -11.11 9.70
N ALA A 171 0.94 -11.92 9.47
CA ALA A 171 1.76 -12.51 10.50
C ALA A 171 3.23 -12.44 10.08
N GLY A 172 4.12 -12.28 11.05
CA GLY A 172 5.53 -12.12 10.77
C GLY A 172 6.43 -12.59 11.90
N LEU A 173 7.69 -12.63 11.55
CA LEU A 173 8.82 -12.98 12.40
C LEU A 173 9.82 -11.81 12.32
N ASP A 174 10.26 -11.33 13.48
CA ASP A 174 11.34 -10.36 13.59
C ASP A 174 12.50 -10.99 14.34
N VAL A 175 13.70 -10.95 13.77
CA VAL A 175 14.92 -11.46 14.39
C VAL A 175 15.85 -10.29 14.71
N ALA A 176 16.29 -10.20 15.95
CA ALA A 176 17.26 -9.20 16.37
C ALA A 176 18.63 -9.47 15.74
N LEU A 177 19.23 -8.44 15.14
CA LEU A 177 20.53 -8.52 14.48
C LEU A 177 21.67 -8.01 15.37
N ASN A 178 21.34 -7.31 16.45
CA ASN A 178 22.34 -6.78 17.39
C ASN A 178 22.02 -7.20 18.83
N THR A 179 23.01 -7.12 19.70
CA THR A 179 22.91 -7.48 21.14
C THR A 179 21.88 -6.62 21.87
N MET A 180 21.74 -5.36 21.51
CA MET A 180 20.75 -4.44 22.08
C MET A 180 19.33 -4.70 21.57
N LYS A 181 19.17 -5.58 20.57
CA LYS A 181 17.88 -5.96 19.94
C LYS A 181 17.12 -4.78 19.33
N THR A 182 17.82 -3.69 19.06
CA THR A 182 17.24 -2.47 18.45
C THR A 182 17.16 -2.55 16.94
N THR A 183 18.04 -3.30 16.28
CA THR A 183 17.99 -3.55 14.84
C THR A 183 17.47 -4.95 14.59
N ARG A 184 16.40 -5.05 13.81
CA ARG A 184 15.69 -6.32 13.56
C ARG A 184 15.49 -6.55 12.06
N PHE A 185 15.66 -7.78 11.63
CA PHE A 185 15.22 -8.24 10.32
C PHE A 185 13.82 -8.82 10.45
N ALA A 186 12.91 -8.34 9.63
CA ALA A 186 11.53 -8.75 9.60
C ALA A 186 11.23 -9.54 8.33
N LEU A 187 10.52 -10.65 8.48
CA LEU A 187 9.97 -11.46 7.41
C LEU A 187 8.52 -11.83 7.75
N GLY A 188 7.61 -11.78 6.80
CA GLY A 188 6.23 -12.19 7.08
C GLY A 188 5.35 -12.20 5.84
N PHE A 189 4.08 -12.50 6.12
CA PHE A 189 2.99 -12.55 5.16
C PHE A 189 2.00 -11.42 5.45
N ARG A 190 1.43 -10.85 4.38
CA ARG A 190 0.36 -9.85 4.45
C ARG A 190 -0.71 -10.16 3.41
N GLY A 191 -1.96 -10.17 3.86
CA GLY A 191 -3.14 -10.14 3.01
C GLY A 191 -3.84 -8.80 3.11
N VAL A 192 -4.44 -8.34 2.02
CA VAL A 192 -5.33 -7.17 2.01
C VAL A 192 -6.61 -7.53 1.30
N LEU A 193 -7.73 -7.25 1.95
CA LEU A 193 -9.07 -7.38 1.41
C LEU A 193 -9.58 -5.99 1.06
N GLY A 194 -9.80 -5.70 -0.21
CA GLY A 194 -10.46 -4.47 -0.66
C GLY A 194 -11.91 -4.48 -0.20
N LEU A 195 -12.34 -3.40 0.45
CA LEU A 195 -13.70 -3.23 0.98
C LEU A 195 -14.58 -2.40 0.06
N ILE A 196 -13.97 -1.55 -0.77
CA ILE A 196 -14.65 -0.64 -1.68
C ILE A 196 -14.41 -1.10 -3.12
N ASP A 197 -15.40 -0.88 -3.97
CA ASP A 197 -15.28 -1.03 -5.41
C ASP A 197 -14.42 0.11 -5.97
N VAL A 198 -13.29 -0.24 -6.60
CA VAL A 198 -12.36 0.73 -7.20
C VAL A 198 -12.72 1.09 -8.65
N SER A 199 -13.80 0.54 -9.20
CA SER A 199 -14.28 0.93 -10.53
C SER A 199 -14.80 2.37 -10.49
N ALA A 200 -14.37 3.20 -11.46
CA ALA A 200 -14.96 4.50 -11.67
C ALA A 200 -16.27 4.34 -12.44
N ASP A 201 -17.32 5.00 -11.97
CA ASP A 201 -18.64 4.97 -12.62
C ASP A 201 -18.59 5.78 -13.93
N ASN A 202 -18.09 5.17 -14.99
CA ASN A 202 -17.97 5.77 -16.33
C ASN A 202 -19.17 5.39 -17.23
N ARG A 203 -20.41 5.50 -16.70
CA ARG A 203 -21.62 5.26 -17.51
C ARG A 203 -21.79 6.23 -18.69
N ASN A 204 -21.01 7.31 -18.74
CA ASN A 204 -21.16 8.37 -19.76
C ASN A 204 -20.07 8.38 -20.85
N GLN A 205 -19.13 7.42 -20.89
CA GLN A 205 -18.13 7.32 -21.97
C GLN A 205 -18.23 5.98 -22.69
N VAL A 206 -19.43 5.61 -23.11
CA VAL A 206 -19.66 4.44 -23.94
C VAL A 206 -19.72 4.87 -25.39
N ASN A 207 -18.56 4.96 -26.03
CA ASN A 207 -18.47 4.66 -27.45
C ASN A 207 -17.15 3.93 -27.68
N ASN A 208 -17.21 2.61 -27.83
CA ASN A 208 -16.13 1.66 -28.14
C ASN A 208 -15.36 0.98 -27.00
N SER A 209 -15.84 0.91 -25.77
CA SER A 209 -15.17 0.08 -24.77
C SER A 209 -15.90 -1.25 -24.59
N TYR A 210 -15.33 -2.33 -25.13
CA TYR A 210 -15.85 -3.70 -25.00
C TYR A 210 -15.80 -4.26 -23.56
N TYR A 211 -15.14 -3.54 -22.63
CA TYR A 211 -14.95 -3.94 -21.25
C TYR A 211 -15.35 -2.81 -20.29
N VAL A 212 -16.46 -3.01 -19.62
CA VAL A 212 -16.86 -2.20 -18.46
C VAL A 212 -16.28 -2.88 -17.20
N ILE A 213 -15.40 -2.20 -16.50
CA ILE A 213 -14.97 -2.64 -15.16
C ILE A 213 -16.13 -2.31 -14.21
N ASP A 214 -17.03 -3.29 -14.00
CA ASP A 214 -18.28 -3.04 -13.28
C ASP A 214 -18.11 -3.16 -11.76
N ARG A 215 -17.24 -4.01 -11.29
CA ARG A 215 -16.91 -4.12 -9.86
C ARG A 215 -15.55 -4.79 -9.65
N VAL A 216 -14.62 -4.09 -9.02
CA VAL A 216 -13.29 -4.64 -8.71
C VAL A 216 -13.00 -4.51 -7.22
N GLN A 217 -13.02 -5.64 -6.52
CA GLN A 217 -12.45 -5.74 -5.19
C GLN A 217 -11.02 -6.26 -5.31
N LEU A 218 -10.06 -5.44 -4.92
CA LEU A 218 -8.65 -5.80 -4.97
C LEU A 218 -8.31 -6.71 -3.78
N LYS A 219 -7.91 -7.96 -4.07
CA LYS A 219 -7.35 -8.86 -3.07
C LYS A 219 -5.87 -9.04 -3.33
N THR A 220 -5.04 -8.80 -2.33
CA THR A 220 -3.59 -8.94 -2.48
C THR A 220 -3.01 -9.83 -1.40
N TYR A 221 -2.01 -10.61 -1.79
CA TYR A 221 -1.23 -11.47 -0.91
C TYR A 221 0.24 -11.19 -1.15
N SER A 222 0.97 -10.91 -0.09
CA SER A 222 2.37 -10.48 -0.15
C SER A 222 3.21 -11.25 0.84
N ILE A 223 4.43 -11.52 0.47
CA ILE A 223 5.50 -11.79 1.42
C ILE A 223 6.22 -10.47 1.62
N TYR A 224 6.50 -10.09 2.85
CA TYR A 224 7.31 -8.90 3.12
C TYR A 224 8.60 -9.27 3.83
N PHE A 225 9.63 -8.48 3.56
CA PHE A 225 10.87 -8.50 4.31
C PHE A 225 11.42 -7.09 4.46
N GLY A 226 12.24 -6.88 5.47
CA GLY A 226 12.79 -5.57 5.72
C GLY A 226 13.55 -5.45 7.02
N PHE A 227 13.90 -4.22 7.36
CA PHE A 227 14.60 -3.90 8.59
C PHE A 227 13.73 -2.99 9.44
N THR A 228 13.79 -3.21 10.75
CA THR A 228 13.11 -2.38 11.75
C THR A 228 14.11 -1.95 12.80
N PHE A 229 14.11 -0.67 13.11
CA PHE A 229 14.93 -0.04 14.14
C PHE A 229 14.02 0.39 15.27
N LEU A 230 14.37 0.00 16.51
CA LEU A 230 13.66 0.35 17.74
C LEU A 230 14.45 1.41 18.51
N PHE A 231 13.72 2.40 19.03
CA PHE A 231 14.29 3.54 19.75
C PHE A 231 13.67 3.69 21.12
#